data_31cdff147fb216e41a9f5bc83d36c32d
#
_entry.id   31cdff147fb216e41a9f5bc83d36c32d
#
_cell.length_a   1.000
_cell.length_b   1.000
_cell.length_c   1.000
_cell.angle_alpha   90.00
_cell.angle_beta   90.00
_cell.angle_gamma   90.00
#
_symmetry.space_group_name_H-M   'P 1'
#
loop_
_entity.id
_entity.type
_entity.pdbx_description
1 polymer ?
#
loop_
_entity_poly.entity_id
_entity_poly.type
_entity_poly.pdbx_seq_one_letter_code
_entity_poly.pdbx_strand_id
1 'polypeptide(L)'
;MSKTTSETATNPIVRTVASTQSEMTEIILPNDTNTLGNLLGGRLMHFIDMTGAMAAYRHARTHVVTAAMDHIDFIRPVRLGDLVTLKSSVNRAFTSSMEVGVKVWAENTRTGGVVHVASAYLVFVATDEHGRLQKVPALLPETPDEIRRHADALRRR
;
A
#
# COMPACT_ATOMS: atom_id res chain seq x y z
N MET A 1 7.00 53.26 -6.67
CA MET A 1 7.48 51.97 -7.16
C MET A 1 6.73 50.86 -6.42
N SER A 2 5.66 50.36 -7.00
CA SER A 2 4.96 49.23 -6.44
C SER A 2 5.63 47.94 -6.94
N LYS A 3 6.23 47.19 -6.05
CA LYS A 3 6.68 45.83 -6.33
C LYS A 3 5.45 44.94 -6.33
N THR A 4 4.98 44.62 -7.50
CA THR A 4 3.98 43.54 -7.69
C THR A 4 4.74 42.24 -7.49
N THR A 5 4.66 41.66 -6.29
CA THR A 5 5.01 40.28 -6.07
C THR A 5 3.91 39.46 -6.72
N SER A 6 4.19 38.91 -7.91
CA SER A 6 3.37 37.87 -8.48
C SER A 6 3.53 36.64 -7.60
N GLU A 7 2.58 36.42 -6.70
CA GLU A 7 2.38 35.11 -6.11
C GLU A 7 2.04 34.16 -7.25
N THR A 8 3.00 33.37 -7.68
CA THR A 8 2.74 32.21 -8.53
C THR A 8 1.89 31.26 -7.69
N ALA A 9 0.58 31.29 -7.93
CA ALA A 9 -0.33 30.31 -7.39
C ALA A 9 0.15 28.93 -7.87
N THR A 10 0.82 28.16 -6.99
CA THR A 10 1.17 26.77 -7.25
C THR A 10 -0.12 25.99 -7.30
N ASN A 11 -0.47 25.43 -8.48
CA ASN A 11 -1.58 24.49 -8.58
C ASN A 11 -1.35 23.34 -7.59
N PRO A 12 -2.39 22.91 -6.84
CA PRO A 12 -2.25 21.78 -5.94
C PRO A 12 -1.80 20.54 -6.71
N ILE A 13 -0.86 19.79 -6.12
CA ILE A 13 -0.39 18.53 -6.70
C ILE A 13 -1.50 17.50 -6.57
N VAL A 14 -1.82 16.84 -7.68
CA VAL A 14 -2.78 15.74 -7.74
C VAL A 14 -2.05 14.54 -8.34
N ARG A 15 -2.18 13.38 -7.73
CA ARG A 15 -1.61 12.13 -8.23
C ARG A 15 -2.71 11.12 -8.50
N THR A 16 -2.52 10.32 -9.53
CA THR A 16 -3.45 9.23 -9.87
C THR A 16 -3.20 8.01 -9.00
N VAL A 17 -4.20 7.16 -8.84
CA VAL A 17 -4.03 5.85 -8.19
C VAL A 17 -2.98 5.02 -8.94
N ALA A 18 -3.02 5.04 -10.28
CA ALA A 18 -2.06 4.31 -11.11
C ALA A 18 -0.61 4.69 -10.81
N SER A 19 -0.32 5.95 -10.50
CA SER A 19 1.03 6.41 -10.15
C SER A 19 1.55 5.84 -8.82
N THR A 20 0.67 5.32 -7.97
CA THR A 20 1.02 4.75 -6.67
C THR A 20 1.19 3.24 -6.71
N GLN A 21 0.74 2.57 -7.76
CA GLN A 21 0.79 1.12 -7.88
C GLN A 21 2.20 0.59 -7.68
N SER A 22 2.31 -0.40 -6.81
CA SER A 22 3.59 -1.00 -6.43
C SER A 22 3.44 -2.52 -6.36
N GLU A 23 4.54 -3.22 -6.61
CA GLU A 23 4.54 -4.67 -6.66
C GLU A 23 5.84 -5.21 -6.07
N MET A 24 5.74 -6.32 -5.35
CA MET A 24 6.86 -7.06 -4.81
C MET A 24 6.60 -8.55 -5.02
N THR A 25 7.65 -9.28 -5.42
CA THR A 25 7.59 -10.75 -5.52
C THR A 25 8.73 -11.33 -4.71
N GLU A 26 8.41 -12.32 -3.87
CA GLU A 26 9.35 -13.01 -3.00
C GLU A 26 9.19 -14.52 -3.12
N ILE A 27 10.30 -15.24 -3.07
CA ILE A 27 10.27 -16.68 -2.90
C ILE A 27 10.26 -17.01 -1.40
N ILE A 28 9.39 -17.94 -1.00
CA ILE A 28 9.27 -18.32 0.41
C ILE A 28 10.35 -19.34 0.77
N LEU A 29 11.22 -18.92 1.67
CA LEU A 29 12.38 -19.67 2.13
C LEU A 29 12.10 -20.35 3.48
N PRO A 30 12.91 -21.34 3.91
CA PRO A 30 12.71 -22.00 5.20
C PRO A 30 12.59 -21.06 6.40
N ASN A 31 13.37 -19.96 6.42
CA ASN A 31 13.32 -18.95 7.50
C ASN A 31 11.99 -18.19 7.58
N ASP A 32 11.20 -18.23 6.52
CA ASP A 32 9.91 -17.55 6.46
C ASP A 32 8.76 -18.42 6.95
N THR A 33 9.05 -19.70 7.25
CA THR A 33 8.00 -20.70 7.50
C THR A 33 7.99 -21.20 8.94
N ASN A 34 6.82 -21.71 9.36
CA ASN A 34 6.65 -22.44 10.61
C ASN A 34 7.04 -23.94 10.42
N THR A 35 6.85 -24.74 11.47
CA THR A 35 7.19 -26.17 11.46
C THR A 35 6.34 -26.99 10.49
N LEU A 36 5.22 -26.46 10.03
CA LEU A 36 4.35 -27.10 9.03
C LEU A 36 4.73 -26.76 7.59
N GLY A 37 5.76 -25.92 7.40
CA GLY A 37 6.19 -25.47 6.08
C GLY A 37 5.31 -24.39 5.46
N ASN A 38 4.53 -23.69 6.26
CA ASN A 38 3.69 -22.58 5.84
C ASN A 38 4.31 -21.24 6.21
N LEU A 39 4.11 -20.24 5.37
CA LEU A 39 4.56 -18.88 5.62
C LEU A 39 4.01 -18.37 6.96
N LEU A 40 4.91 -17.85 7.80
CA LEU A 40 4.54 -17.23 9.07
C LEU A 40 3.66 -16.00 8.82
N GLY A 41 2.57 -15.87 9.60
CA GLY A 41 1.68 -14.72 9.52
C GLY A 41 2.40 -13.39 9.72
N GLY A 42 3.30 -13.32 10.70
CA GLY A 42 4.10 -12.12 10.95
C GLY A 42 5.05 -11.77 9.80
N ARG A 43 5.58 -12.77 9.09
CA ARG A 43 6.41 -12.55 7.92
C ARG A 43 5.58 -12.00 6.74
N LEU A 44 4.39 -12.54 6.52
CA LEU A 44 3.46 -12.02 5.52
C LEU A 44 3.06 -10.58 5.85
N MET A 45 2.78 -10.29 7.11
CA MET A 45 2.46 -8.91 7.54
C MET A 45 3.61 -7.95 7.26
N HIS A 46 4.86 -8.40 7.44
CA HIS A 46 6.04 -7.60 7.09
C HIS A 46 6.08 -7.30 5.58
N PHE A 47 5.85 -8.28 4.72
CA PHE A 47 5.79 -8.08 3.27
C PHE A 47 4.65 -7.14 2.87
N ILE A 48 3.50 -7.27 3.49
CA ILE A 48 2.33 -6.40 3.27
C ILE A 48 2.67 -4.96 3.66
N ASP A 49 3.28 -4.76 4.81
CA ASP A 49 3.69 -3.44 5.29
C ASP A 49 4.69 -2.77 4.34
N MET A 50 5.70 -3.50 3.90
CA MET A 50 6.69 -3.00 2.94
C MET A 50 6.06 -2.61 1.61
N THR A 51 5.22 -3.47 1.05
CA THR A 51 4.58 -3.21 -0.24
C THR A 51 3.59 -2.07 -0.15
N GLY A 52 2.86 -1.99 0.96
CA GLY A 52 1.96 -0.87 1.25
C GLY A 52 2.71 0.45 1.37
N ALA A 53 3.84 0.44 2.08
CA ALA A 53 4.69 1.62 2.24
C ALA A 53 5.21 2.15 0.90
N MET A 54 5.54 1.28 -0.05
CA MET A 54 5.96 1.71 -1.39
C MET A 54 4.91 2.58 -2.08
N ALA A 55 3.64 2.17 -2.03
CA ALA A 55 2.54 2.97 -2.59
C ALA A 55 2.39 4.30 -1.85
N ALA A 56 2.46 4.28 -0.53
CA ALA A 56 2.37 5.50 0.29
C ALA A 56 3.51 6.47 -0.01
N TYR A 57 4.74 6.00 -0.13
CA TYR A 57 5.90 6.83 -0.51
C TYR A 57 5.72 7.45 -1.88
N ARG A 58 5.24 6.69 -2.86
CA ARG A 58 5.01 7.19 -4.22
C ARG A 58 3.96 8.29 -4.26
N HIS A 59 2.95 8.21 -3.39
CA HIS A 59 1.93 9.23 -3.32
C HIS A 59 2.38 10.46 -2.52
N ALA A 60 2.91 10.26 -1.33
CA ALA A 60 3.25 11.36 -0.42
C ALA A 60 4.55 12.09 -0.80
N ARG A 61 5.55 11.36 -1.31
CA ARG A 61 6.89 11.89 -1.61
C ARG A 61 7.56 12.54 -0.41
N THR A 62 7.25 12.06 0.78
CA THR A 62 7.86 12.43 2.05
C THR A 62 7.92 11.17 2.93
N HIS A 63 8.40 11.29 4.17
CA HIS A 63 8.41 10.17 5.09
C HIS A 63 6.98 9.70 5.39
N VAL A 64 6.80 8.41 5.45
CA VAL A 64 5.54 7.79 5.87
C VAL A 64 5.80 6.80 6.99
N VAL A 65 4.85 6.68 7.90
CA VAL A 65 4.85 5.69 8.97
C VAL A 65 3.55 4.91 8.95
N THR A 66 3.63 3.63 9.25
CA THR A 66 2.46 2.78 9.39
C THR A 66 1.74 3.13 10.69
N ALA A 67 0.51 3.61 10.58
CA ALA A 67 -0.30 3.97 11.74
C ALA A 67 -1.22 2.83 12.17
N ALA A 68 -1.74 2.06 11.22
CA ALA A 68 -2.65 0.96 11.49
C ALA A 68 -2.63 -0.05 10.34
N MET A 69 -2.90 -1.30 10.70
CA MET A 69 -3.23 -2.36 9.76
C MET A 69 -4.59 -2.90 10.20
N ASP A 70 -5.65 -2.35 9.61
CA ASP A 70 -6.99 -2.45 10.17
C ASP A 70 -7.65 -3.79 9.91
N HIS A 71 -7.31 -4.44 8.79
CA HIS A 71 -7.98 -5.66 8.39
C HIS A 71 -7.06 -6.49 7.52
N ILE A 72 -6.86 -7.76 7.92
CA ILE A 72 -6.10 -8.73 7.14
C ILE A 72 -6.93 -9.99 7.07
N ASP A 73 -7.29 -10.39 5.86
CA ASP A 73 -7.91 -11.67 5.60
C ASP A 73 -6.87 -12.65 5.07
N PHE A 74 -6.61 -13.71 5.83
CA PHE A 74 -5.81 -14.85 5.38
C PHE A 74 -6.77 -15.89 4.80
N ILE A 75 -6.78 -16.04 3.49
CA ILE A 75 -7.73 -16.90 2.80
C ILE A 75 -7.17 -18.31 2.65
N ARG A 76 -5.87 -18.43 2.38
CA ARG A 76 -5.18 -19.69 2.15
C ARG A 76 -3.77 -19.66 2.70
N PRO A 77 -3.21 -20.82 3.14
CA PRO A 77 -1.82 -20.91 3.53
C PRO A 77 -0.90 -20.77 2.31
N VAL A 78 0.28 -20.22 2.55
CA VAL A 78 1.37 -20.12 1.57
C VAL A 78 2.46 -21.08 1.99
N ARG A 79 2.98 -21.86 1.05
CA ARG A 79 3.92 -22.92 1.35
C ARG A 79 5.37 -22.55 1.03
N LEU A 80 6.28 -23.21 1.71
CA LEU A 80 7.70 -23.19 1.38
C LEU A 80 7.90 -23.43 -0.13
N GLY A 81 8.68 -22.56 -0.76
CA GLY A 81 8.98 -22.64 -2.19
C GLY A 81 7.99 -21.94 -3.11
N ASP A 82 6.84 -21.49 -2.61
CA ASP A 82 5.92 -20.67 -3.40
C ASP A 82 6.53 -19.30 -3.71
N LEU A 83 6.11 -18.73 -4.84
CA LEU A 83 6.33 -17.31 -5.12
C LEU A 83 5.12 -16.51 -4.60
N VAL A 84 5.40 -15.48 -3.83
CA VAL A 84 4.36 -14.56 -3.34
C VAL A 84 4.49 -13.24 -4.07
N THR A 85 3.39 -12.82 -4.70
CA THR A 85 3.30 -11.51 -5.35
C THR A 85 2.33 -10.63 -4.56
N LEU A 86 2.82 -9.45 -4.17
CA LEU A 86 2.03 -8.46 -3.45
C LEU A 86 1.87 -7.23 -4.33
N LYS A 87 0.65 -6.75 -4.45
CA LYS A 87 0.32 -5.53 -5.21
C LYS A 87 -0.37 -4.54 -4.31
N SER A 88 0.07 -3.29 -4.35
CA SER A 88 -0.48 -2.21 -3.55
C SER A 88 -0.82 -1.00 -4.39
N SER A 89 -1.76 -0.21 -3.89
CA SER A 89 -2.07 1.13 -4.39
C SER A 89 -2.74 1.95 -3.29
N VAL A 90 -2.66 3.26 -3.40
CA VAL A 90 -3.39 4.14 -2.49
C VAL A 90 -4.86 4.14 -2.88
N ASN A 91 -5.75 3.83 -1.93
CA ASN A 91 -7.18 3.84 -2.14
C ASN A 91 -7.78 5.23 -1.95
N ARG A 92 -7.31 5.95 -0.92
CA ARG A 92 -7.81 7.29 -0.58
C ARG A 92 -6.74 8.08 0.18
N ALA A 93 -6.62 9.36 -0.16
CA ALA A 93 -5.82 10.32 0.59
C ALA A 93 -6.74 11.17 1.46
N PHE A 94 -6.33 11.38 2.71
CA PHE A 94 -6.95 12.30 3.65
C PHE A 94 -6.05 13.53 3.79
N THR A 95 -6.11 14.25 4.90
CA THR A 95 -5.26 15.46 5.06
C THR A 95 -3.78 15.10 5.17
N SER A 96 -3.41 14.24 6.11
CA SER A 96 -2.02 13.81 6.34
C SER A 96 -1.86 12.29 6.37
N SER A 97 -2.91 11.56 6.04
CA SER A 97 -2.92 10.10 6.03
C SER A 97 -3.46 9.55 4.72
N MET A 98 -3.22 8.26 4.50
CA MET A 98 -3.65 7.54 3.31
C MET A 98 -4.08 6.14 3.70
N GLU A 99 -5.15 5.65 3.10
CA GLU A 99 -5.44 4.22 3.12
C GLU A 99 -4.80 3.56 1.90
N VAL A 100 -4.07 2.50 2.15
CA VAL A 100 -3.43 1.67 1.12
C VAL A 100 -4.02 0.28 1.17
N GLY A 101 -4.43 -0.24 0.01
CA GLY A 101 -4.83 -1.63 -0.14
C GLY A 101 -3.67 -2.49 -0.65
N VAL A 102 -3.55 -3.69 -0.11
CA VAL A 102 -2.56 -4.69 -0.54
C VAL A 102 -3.28 -6.01 -0.80
N LYS A 103 -3.04 -6.59 -1.97
CA LYS A 103 -3.48 -7.94 -2.30
C LYS A 103 -2.29 -8.85 -2.51
N VAL A 104 -2.44 -10.09 -2.10
CA VAL A 104 -1.37 -11.08 -2.11
C VAL A 104 -1.83 -12.34 -2.84
N TRP A 105 -1.00 -12.80 -3.77
CA TRP A 105 -1.18 -14.06 -4.49
C TRP A 105 0.01 -14.97 -4.24
N ALA A 106 -0.24 -16.26 -4.24
CA ALA A 106 0.80 -17.27 -4.22
C ALA A 106 0.78 -18.07 -5.51
N GLU A 107 1.98 -18.31 -6.06
CA GLU A 107 2.18 -19.14 -7.25
C GLU A 107 2.93 -20.40 -6.87
N ASN A 108 2.38 -21.56 -7.24
CA ASN A 108 3.09 -22.82 -7.13
C ASN A 108 4.11 -22.89 -8.25
N THR A 109 5.40 -22.99 -7.89
CA THR A 109 6.49 -22.97 -8.88
C THR A 109 6.57 -24.20 -9.76
N ARG A 110 5.90 -25.29 -9.40
CA ARG A 110 5.87 -26.52 -10.19
C ARG A 110 4.76 -26.53 -11.21
N THR A 111 3.57 -26.06 -10.83
CA THR A 111 2.37 -26.09 -11.67
C THR A 111 2.07 -24.78 -12.35
N GLY A 112 2.62 -23.66 -11.85
CA GLY A 112 2.29 -22.30 -12.30
C GLY A 112 0.92 -21.81 -11.84
N GLY A 113 0.22 -22.59 -11.01
CA GLY A 113 -1.09 -22.20 -10.47
C GLY A 113 -0.99 -21.03 -9.51
N VAL A 114 -1.81 -19.99 -9.71
CA VAL A 114 -1.85 -18.78 -8.91
C VAL A 114 -3.16 -18.69 -8.15
N VAL A 115 -3.09 -18.43 -6.85
CA VAL A 115 -4.27 -18.26 -6.01
C VAL A 115 -4.16 -17.00 -5.16
N HIS A 116 -5.29 -16.34 -4.92
CA HIS A 116 -5.37 -15.21 -3.98
C HIS A 116 -5.32 -15.75 -2.54
N VAL A 117 -4.38 -15.23 -1.75
CA VAL A 117 -4.11 -15.78 -0.40
C VAL A 117 -4.38 -14.79 0.73
N ALA A 118 -4.31 -13.49 0.45
CA ALA A 118 -4.55 -12.48 1.47
C ALA A 118 -4.92 -11.13 0.87
N SER A 119 -5.62 -10.33 1.66
CA SER A 119 -5.88 -8.91 1.40
C SER A 119 -5.77 -8.13 2.70
N ALA A 120 -5.30 -6.89 2.61
CA ALA A 120 -5.15 -6.02 3.78
C ALA A 120 -5.41 -4.56 3.41
N TYR A 121 -5.83 -3.80 4.42
CA TYR A 121 -5.92 -2.34 4.38
C TYR A 121 -5.03 -1.76 5.47
N LEU A 122 -4.20 -0.79 5.10
CA LEU A 122 -3.28 -0.13 6.01
C LEU A 122 -3.51 1.37 5.96
N VAL A 123 -3.25 2.03 7.07
CA VAL A 123 -3.21 3.49 7.14
C VAL A 123 -1.78 3.93 7.34
N PHE A 124 -1.31 4.80 6.46
CA PHE A 124 -0.01 5.45 6.56
C PHE A 124 -0.20 6.93 6.84
N VAL A 125 0.68 7.48 7.66
CA VAL A 125 0.69 8.91 7.99
C VAL A 125 1.96 9.53 7.42
N ALA A 126 1.80 10.65 6.73
CA ALA A 126 2.92 11.40 6.18
C ALA A 126 3.52 12.33 7.24
N THR A 127 4.84 12.30 7.36
CA THR A 127 5.59 13.13 8.30
C THR A 127 6.81 13.75 7.65
N ASP A 128 7.36 14.80 8.27
CA ASP A 128 8.70 15.28 7.96
C ASP A 128 9.76 14.48 8.72
N GLU A 129 11.03 14.83 8.55
CA GLU A 129 12.15 14.19 9.24
C GLU A 129 12.13 14.35 10.76
N HIS A 130 11.34 15.28 11.28
CA HIS A 130 11.14 15.52 12.71
C HIS A 130 9.86 14.90 13.28
N GLY A 131 9.16 14.11 12.46
CA GLY A 131 7.90 13.45 12.88
C GLY A 131 6.67 14.36 12.85
N ARG A 132 6.76 15.55 12.26
CA ARG A 132 5.61 16.46 12.13
C ARG A 132 4.74 16.04 10.96
N LEU A 133 3.42 16.11 11.15
CA LEU A 133 2.45 15.77 10.11
C LEU A 133 2.65 16.61 8.87
N GLN A 134 2.60 15.96 7.70
CA GLN A 134 2.68 16.60 6.39
C GLN A 134 1.39 16.36 5.63
N LYS A 135 0.92 17.40 4.94
CA LYS A 135 -0.23 17.29 4.06
C LYS A 135 0.14 16.46 2.83
N VAL A 136 -0.69 15.47 2.50
CA VAL A 136 -0.51 14.65 1.30
C VAL A 136 -1.23 15.26 0.10
N PRO A 137 -0.74 15.02 -1.13
CA PRO A 137 -1.44 15.45 -2.34
C PRO A 137 -2.82 14.80 -2.46
N ALA A 138 -3.71 15.45 -3.20
CA ALA A 138 -4.98 14.85 -3.57
C ALA A 138 -4.77 13.63 -4.46
N LEU A 139 -5.63 12.63 -4.29
CA LEU A 139 -5.63 11.41 -5.09
C LEU A 139 -6.77 11.46 -6.10
N LEU A 140 -6.48 11.14 -7.37
CA LEU A 140 -7.48 11.05 -8.43
C LEU A 140 -7.72 9.57 -8.79
N PRO A 141 -8.86 8.98 -8.40
CA PRO A 141 -9.28 7.69 -8.91
C PRO A 141 -9.85 7.87 -10.32
N GLU A 142 -9.52 6.95 -11.25
CA GLU A 142 -9.88 7.08 -12.65
C GLU A 142 -10.71 5.90 -13.14
N THR A 143 -10.37 4.67 -12.75
CA THR A 143 -11.11 3.49 -13.17
C THR A 143 -12.33 3.24 -12.27
N PRO A 144 -13.36 2.48 -12.74
CA PRO A 144 -14.49 2.11 -11.89
C PRO A 144 -14.08 1.42 -10.59
N ASP A 145 -13.08 0.54 -10.63
CA ASP A 145 -12.56 -0.14 -9.45
C ASP A 145 -11.87 0.82 -8.48
N GLU A 146 -11.09 1.76 -9.00
CA GLU A 146 -10.42 2.79 -8.19
C GLU A 146 -11.45 3.71 -7.52
N ILE A 147 -12.48 4.12 -8.24
CA ILE A 147 -13.57 4.95 -7.71
C ILE A 147 -14.31 4.22 -6.59
N ARG A 148 -14.59 2.92 -6.77
CA ARG A 148 -15.24 2.09 -5.75
C ARG A 148 -14.37 1.97 -4.50
N ARG A 149 -13.07 1.66 -4.64
CA ARG A 149 -12.14 1.54 -3.50
C ARG A 149 -11.99 2.85 -2.75
N HIS A 150 -11.98 3.97 -3.49
CA HIS A 150 -11.90 5.30 -2.92
C HIS A 150 -13.13 5.62 -2.05
N ALA A 151 -14.32 5.28 -2.52
CA ALA A 151 -15.57 5.45 -1.76
C ALA A 151 -15.61 4.52 -0.55
N ASP A 152 -15.20 3.24 -0.70
CA ASP A 152 -15.21 2.26 0.37
C ASP A 152 -14.23 2.61 1.49
N ALA A 153 -13.10 3.21 1.17
CA ALA A 153 -12.10 3.65 2.15
C ALA A 153 -12.67 4.68 3.12
N LEU A 154 -13.57 5.54 2.66
CA LEU A 154 -14.23 6.52 3.52
C LEU A 154 -15.11 5.86 4.57
N ARG A 155 -15.76 4.74 4.23
CA ARG A 155 -16.62 4.00 5.17
C ARG A 155 -15.84 3.28 6.25
N ARG A 156 -14.59 2.89 5.97
CA ARG A 156 -13.71 2.23 6.93
C ARG A 156 -13.06 3.17 7.94
N ARG A 157 -13.13 4.46 7.68
CA ARG A 157 -12.53 5.45 8.55
C ARG A 157 -13.33 5.72 9.83
#